data_05fcd5c10d7eb75eb0865ee2b4076b55
#
_entry.id   05fcd5c10d7eb75eb0865ee2b4076b55
#
_cell.length_a   1.000
_cell.length_b   1.000
_cell.length_c   1.000
_cell.angle_alpha   90.00
_cell.angle_beta   90.00
_cell.angle_gamma   90.00
#
_symmetry.space_group_name_H-M   'P 1'
#
loop_
_entity.id
_entity.type
_entity.pdbx_description
1 polymer ?
#
loop_
_entity_poly.entity_id
_entity_poly.type
_entity_poly.pdbx_seq_one_letter_code
_entity_poly.pdbx_strand_id
1 'polypeptide(L)'
;GRSAERYENIPCDAPLEPVNAYGASKAAATVAAMAYARENNMEVSVLRPFHIYGEGEGPSRFWPAIKKAALEGKDFPMTLGQQIRDFTPVELAAEKFLEHATKLSIEPGKPIIQNIGTGKPKSLIEFAENLWNIFEAKGQLLPGKISYRKNEVMRYVPKIQLR
;
A
#
# COMPACT_ATOMS: atom_id res chain seq x y z
N GLY A 1 -5.55 7.40 -6.71
CA GLY A 1 -6.35 8.10 -7.72
C GLY A 1 -7.73 8.44 -7.17
N ARG A 2 -8.55 9.14 -7.93
CA ARG A 2 -9.91 9.57 -7.51
C ARG A 2 -10.85 8.39 -7.21
N SER A 3 -10.62 7.23 -7.80
CA SER A 3 -11.39 6.02 -7.48
C SER A 3 -11.35 5.65 -6.00
N ALA A 4 -10.28 6.00 -5.26
CA ALA A 4 -10.21 5.76 -3.82
C ALA A 4 -11.28 6.52 -3.02
N GLU A 5 -11.78 7.63 -3.54
CA GLU A 5 -12.82 8.45 -2.89
C GLU A 5 -14.22 7.85 -3.03
N ARG A 6 -14.41 6.92 -3.97
CA ARG A 6 -15.70 6.30 -4.29
C ARG A 6 -15.96 4.98 -3.57
N TYR A 7 -14.92 4.36 -3.06
CA TYR A 7 -15.00 3.01 -2.48
C TYR A 7 -14.52 2.99 -1.04
N GLU A 8 -15.27 2.37 -0.19
CA GLU A 8 -14.79 2.06 1.16
C GLU A 8 -13.60 1.10 1.11
N ASN A 9 -13.71 0.05 0.28
CA ASN A 9 -12.60 -0.86 -0.05
C ASN A 9 -12.49 -0.93 -1.57
N ILE A 10 -11.33 -0.58 -2.11
CA ILE A 10 -11.08 -0.41 -3.55
C ILE A 10 -11.02 -1.78 -4.23
N PRO A 11 -11.94 -2.11 -5.13
CA PRO A 11 -11.91 -3.39 -5.84
C PRO A 11 -10.82 -3.42 -6.93
N CYS A 12 -10.48 -4.62 -7.40
CA CYS A 12 -9.44 -4.80 -8.44
C CYS A 12 -9.82 -4.18 -9.79
N ASP A 13 -11.10 -4.10 -10.08
CA ASP A 13 -11.69 -3.54 -11.30
C ASP A 13 -12.04 -2.04 -11.19
N ALA A 14 -11.68 -1.40 -10.07
CA ALA A 14 -11.87 0.04 -9.91
C ALA A 14 -11.22 0.81 -11.08
N PRO A 15 -11.91 1.83 -11.63
CA PRO A 15 -11.38 2.65 -12.71
C PRO A 15 -10.02 3.25 -12.38
N LEU A 16 -9.09 3.25 -13.35
CA LEU A 16 -7.78 3.86 -13.22
C LEU A 16 -7.90 5.36 -13.46
N GLU A 17 -7.95 6.15 -12.38
CA GLU A 17 -8.10 7.61 -12.41
C GLU A 17 -6.90 8.27 -11.71
N PRO A 18 -5.71 8.26 -12.35
CA PRO A 18 -4.53 8.86 -11.76
C PRO A 18 -4.65 10.39 -11.68
N VAL A 19 -4.11 10.98 -10.60
CA VAL A 19 -4.11 12.44 -10.37
C VAL A 19 -2.71 13.05 -10.41
N ASN A 20 -1.68 12.24 -10.65
CA ASN A 20 -0.29 12.70 -10.77
C ASN A 20 0.49 11.80 -11.76
N ALA A 21 1.68 12.25 -12.17
CA ALA A 21 2.51 11.56 -13.15
C ALA A 21 2.91 10.14 -12.72
N TYR A 22 3.22 9.94 -11.43
CA TYR A 22 3.56 8.61 -10.91
C TYR A 22 2.35 7.65 -11.03
N GLY A 23 1.18 8.08 -10.58
CA GLY A 23 -0.05 7.28 -10.73
C GLY A 23 -0.37 6.98 -12.19
N ALA A 24 -0.18 7.98 -13.09
CA ALA A 24 -0.39 7.80 -14.51
C ALA A 24 0.56 6.76 -15.12
N SER A 25 1.84 6.79 -14.77
CA SER A 25 2.81 5.79 -15.25
C SER A 25 2.47 4.37 -14.81
N LYS A 26 2.01 4.19 -13.55
CA LYS A 26 1.58 2.89 -13.04
C LYS A 26 0.27 2.39 -13.67
N ALA A 27 -0.67 3.29 -13.94
CA ALA A 27 -1.90 2.98 -14.67
C ALA A 27 -1.59 2.55 -16.11
N ALA A 28 -0.74 3.31 -16.83
CA ALA A 28 -0.30 2.98 -18.17
C ALA A 28 0.40 1.62 -18.24
N ALA A 29 1.32 1.34 -17.31
CA ALA A 29 1.99 0.05 -17.21
C ALA A 29 0.99 -1.11 -17.01
N THR A 30 -0.04 -0.93 -16.17
CA THR A 30 -1.10 -1.93 -15.97
C THR A 30 -1.84 -2.19 -17.29
N VAL A 31 -2.30 -1.13 -17.98
CA VAL A 31 -3.05 -1.25 -19.22
C VAL A 31 -2.20 -1.92 -20.31
N ALA A 32 -0.94 -1.49 -20.44
CA ALA A 32 0.00 -2.07 -21.42
C ALA A 32 0.26 -3.56 -21.15
N ALA A 33 0.52 -3.95 -19.91
CA ALA A 33 0.75 -5.35 -19.53
C ALA A 33 -0.48 -6.23 -19.82
N MET A 34 -1.68 -5.73 -19.52
CA MET A 34 -2.93 -6.44 -19.77
C MET A 34 -3.20 -6.62 -21.28
N ALA A 35 -2.95 -5.59 -22.09
CA ALA A 35 -3.11 -5.65 -23.56
C ALA A 35 -2.11 -6.62 -24.17
N TYR A 36 -0.83 -6.48 -23.82
CA TYR A 36 0.26 -7.33 -24.31
C TYR A 36 0.01 -8.81 -23.99
N ALA A 37 -0.46 -9.11 -22.77
CA ALA A 37 -0.78 -10.48 -22.38
C ALA A 37 -1.89 -11.10 -23.24
N ARG A 38 -2.93 -10.34 -23.56
CA ARG A 38 -4.02 -10.79 -24.44
C ARG A 38 -3.56 -11.01 -25.86
N GLU A 39 -2.80 -10.06 -26.42
CA GLU A 39 -2.31 -10.12 -27.78
C GLU A 39 -1.34 -11.29 -28.01
N ASN A 40 -0.47 -11.56 -27.04
CA ASN A 40 0.58 -12.57 -27.16
C ASN A 40 0.26 -13.89 -26.42
N ASN A 41 -0.98 -14.09 -25.98
CA ASN A 41 -1.43 -15.29 -25.28
C ASN A 41 -0.55 -15.69 -24.10
N MET A 42 -0.19 -14.69 -23.26
CA MET A 42 0.70 -14.87 -22.12
C MET A 42 -0.06 -14.99 -20.79
N GLU A 43 0.54 -15.70 -19.83
CA GLU A 43 0.10 -15.76 -18.45
C GLU A 43 0.64 -14.54 -17.69
N VAL A 44 -0.23 -13.61 -17.30
CA VAL A 44 0.15 -12.39 -16.59
C VAL A 44 -0.74 -12.12 -15.39
N SER A 45 -0.11 -11.87 -14.24
CA SER A 45 -0.77 -11.36 -13.03
C SER A 45 -0.26 -9.96 -12.70
N VAL A 46 -1.15 -8.99 -12.64
CA VAL A 46 -0.86 -7.64 -12.19
C VAL A 46 -1.20 -7.52 -10.72
N LEU A 47 -0.19 -7.49 -9.87
CA LEU A 47 -0.36 -7.36 -8.42
C LEU A 47 -0.28 -5.89 -8.01
N ARG A 48 -1.26 -5.44 -7.23
CA ARG A 48 -1.36 -4.07 -6.73
C ARG A 48 -1.21 -4.06 -5.21
N PRO A 49 0.02 -3.94 -4.69
CA PRO A 49 0.24 -3.88 -3.25
C PRO A 49 -0.21 -2.54 -2.66
N PHE A 50 -0.85 -2.61 -1.48
CA PHE A 50 -1.30 -1.45 -0.72
C PHE A 50 -0.40 -1.24 0.49
N HIS A 51 0.11 -0.02 0.59
CA HIS A 51 0.87 0.53 1.70
C HIS A 51 1.85 -0.44 2.35
N ILE A 52 2.76 -1.00 1.53
CA ILE A 52 3.82 -1.88 2.03
C ILE A 52 4.72 -1.10 2.98
N TYR A 53 5.13 -1.75 4.07
CA TYR A 53 6.12 -1.26 5.02
C TYR A 53 7.07 -2.39 5.44
N GLY A 54 8.25 -2.04 5.92
CA GLY A 54 9.21 -3.00 6.45
C GLY A 54 10.66 -2.69 6.08
N GLU A 55 11.53 -3.66 6.32
CA GLU A 55 12.96 -3.53 6.03
C GLU A 55 13.20 -3.32 4.53
N GLY A 56 14.21 -2.50 4.22
CA GLY A 56 14.51 -2.11 2.84
C GLY A 56 13.73 -0.90 2.33
N GLU A 57 12.76 -0.37 3.10
CA GLU A 57 12.04 0.85 2.71
C GLU A 57 12.97 2.08 2.79
N GLY A 58 12.80 3.02 1.85
CA GLY A 58 13.63 4.22 1.78
C GLY A 58 13.53 5.06 3.07
N PRO A 59 14.63 5.65 3.57
CA PRO A 59 14.74 6.27 4.90
C PRO A 59 13.81 7.46 5.13
N SER A 60 13.33 8.09 4.09
CA SER A 60 12.37 9.20 4.17
C SER A 60 10.89 8.76 4.30
N ARG A 61 10.64 7.46 4.27
CA ARG A 61 9.29 6.93 4.41
C ARG A 61 8.90 6.80 5.88
N PHE A 62 7.60 6.63 6.12
CA PHE A 62 7.03 6.69 7.47
C PHE A 62 7.62 5.61 8.41
N TRP A 63 7.63 4.34 7.98
CA TRP A 63 8.08 3.24 8.82
C TRP A 63 9.55 3.36 9.24
N PRO A 64 10.55 3.58 8.34
CA PRO A 64 11.92 3.74 8.79
C PRO A 64 12.15 5.03 9.59
N ALA A 65 11.39 6.09 9.32
CA ALA A 65 11.51 7.34 10.07
C ALA A 65 11.01 7.19 11.52
N ILE A 66 9.86 6.55 11.74
CA ILE A 66 9.33 6.31 13.08
C ILE A 66 10.19 5.29 13.85
N LYS A 67 10.67 4.21 13.19
CA LYS A 67 11.61 3.25 13.77
C LYS A 67 12.88 3.94 14.27
N LYS A 68 13.46 4.80 13.43
CA LYS A 68 14.67 5.56 13.80
C LYS A 68 14.42 6.46 15.00
N ALA A 69 13.34 7.23 15.02
CA ALA A 69 13.00 8.11 16.14
C ALA A 69 12.80 7.32 17.44
N ALA A 70 12.09 6.19 17.36
CA ALA A 70 11.86 5.33 18.50
C ALA A 70 13.16 4.78 19.10
N LEU A 71 14.05 4.24 18.27
CA LEU A 71 15.35 3.68 18.69
C LEU A 71 16.31 4.75 19.23
N GLU A 72 16.24 5.97 18.71
CA GLU A 72 17.05 7.12 19.18
C GLU A 72 16.45 7.80 20.42
N GLY A 73 15.27 7.37 20.90
CA GLY A 73 14.58 7.98 22.03
C GLY A 73 14.08 9.39 21.77
N LYS A 74 13.86 9.75 20.49
CA LYS A 74 13.43 11.08 20.04
C LYS A 74 11.92 11.14 19.87
N ASP A 75 11.37 12.35 20.06
CA ASP A 75 9.99 12.64 19.72
C ASP A 75 9.75 12.51 18.20
N PHE A 76 8.55 12.05 17.83
CA PHE A 76 8.17 11.88 16.43
C PHE A 76 6.96 12.75 16.05
N PRO A 77 7.20 13.90 15.37
CA PRO A 77 6.11 14.73 14.89
C PRO A 77 5.41 14.05 13.70
N MET A 78 4.09 14.07 13.70
CA MET A 78 3.26 13.50 12.63
C MET A 78 1.98 14.30 12.42
N THR A 79 1.26 13.99 11.35
CA THR A 79 -0.11 14.49 11.14
C THR A 79 -1.02 13.96 12.26
N LEU A 80 -2.27 14.38 12.31
CA LEU A 80 -3.25 13.80 13.27
C LEU A 80 -3.42 12.28 13.12
N GLY A 81 -2.91 11.70 12.02
CA GLY A 81 -2.88 10.26 11.83
C GLY A 81 -4.24 9.60 11.54
N GLN A 82 -5.25 10.37 11.16
CA GLN A 82 -6.60 9.87 10.89
C GLN A 82 -6.74 9.13 9.55
N GLN A 83 -5.71 9.19 8.69
CA GLN A 83 -5.72 8.48 7.40
C GLN A 83 -5.81 6.98 7.62
N ILE A 84 -6.77 6.34 6.96
CA ILE A 84 -6.96 4.88 7.02
C ILE A 84 -6.21 4.21 5.87
N ARG A 85 -5.39 3.23 6.20
CA ARG A 85 -4.57 2.42 5.26
C ARG A 85 -4.66 0.94 5.62
N ASP A 86 -4.37 0.10 4.66
CA ASP A 86 -4.03 -1.30 4.90
C ASP A 86 -2.50 -1.40 4.92
N PHE A 87 -1.94 -1.42 6.12
CA PHE A 87 -0.48 -1.53 6.32
C PHE A 87 -0.06 -2.98 6.13
N THR A 88 0.62 -3.25 5.03
CA THR A 88 1.01 -4.59 4.60
C THR A 88 2.50 -4.81 4.86
N PRO A 89 2.89 -5.77 5.72
CA PRO A 89 4.30 -6.14 5.89
C PRO A 89 4.93 -6.54 4.55
N VAL A 90 6.18 -6.15 4.33
CA VAL A 90 6.89 -6.47 3.07
C VAL A 90 7.03 -7.97 2.86
N GLU A 91 7.18 -8.73 3.93
CA GLU A 91 7.26 -10.21 3.91
C GLU A 91 5.98 -10.82 3.36
N LEU A 92 4.81 -10.35 3.81
CA LEU A 92 3.51 -10.80 3.29
C LEU A 92 3.36 -10.44 1.81
N ALA A 93 3.78 -9.24 1.42
CA ALA A 93 3.73 -8.86 0.02
C ALA A 93 4.63 -9.76 -0.84
N ALA A 94 5.87 -10.02 -0.41
CA ALA A 94 6.81 -10.90 -1.10
C ALA A 94 6.27 -12.34 -1.22
N GLU A 95 5.68 -12.87 -0.14
CA GLU A 95 5.04 -14.20 -0.14
C GLU A 95 3.92 -14.27 -1.18
N LYS A 96 3.07 -13.25 -1.26
CA LYS A 96 1.99 -13.18 -2.27
C LYS A 96 2.52 -13.08 -3.70
N PHE A 97 3.62 -12.35 -3.94
CA PHE A 97 4.26 -12.31 -5.25
C PHE A 97 4.81 -13.69 -5.64
N LEU A 98 5.48 -14.39 -4.73
CA LEU A 98 5.99 -15.74 -4.97
C LEU A 98 4.85 -16.74 -5.21
N GLU A 99 3.77 -16.67 -4.45
CA GLU A 99 2.59 -17.52 -4.63
C GLU A 99 2.01 -17.36 -6.03
N HIS A 100 1.86 -16.13 -6.51
CA HIS A 100 1.38 -15.84 -7.86
C HIS A 100 2.34 -16.31 -8.96
N ALA A 101 3.65 -16.22 -8.72
CA ALA A 101 4.66 -16.64 -9.69
C ALA A 101 4.81 -18.16 -9.80
N THR A 102 4.51 -18.90 -8.72
CA THR A 102 4.87 -20.33 -8.66
C THR A 102 3.70 -21.29 -8.50
N LYS A 103 2.60 -20.84 -7.93
CA LYS A 103 1.46 -21.72 -7.57
C LYS A 103 0.17 -21.40 -8.30
N LEU A 104 0.04 -20.20 -8.86
CA LEU A 104 -1.17 -19.79 -9.53
C LEU A 104 -1.11 -20.16 -11.00
N SER A 105 -2.12 -20.92 -11.46
CA SER A 105 -2.35 -21.14 -12.88
C SER A 105 -3.22 -20.01 -13.42
N ILE A 106 -2.67 -19.29 -14.40
CA ILE A 106 -3.36 -18.21 -15.12
C ILE A 106 -3.58 -18.70 -16.54
N GLU A 107 -4.78 -18.61 -17.02
CA GLU A 107 -5.09 -18.99 -18.41
C GLU A 107 -4.37 -18.03 -19.38
N PRO A 108 -3.57 -18.55 -20.32
CA PRO A 108 -2.90 -17.72 -21.32
C PRO A 108 -3.87 -16.78 -22.04
N GLY A 109 -3.48 -15.54 -22.23
CA GLY A 109 -4.33 -14.51 -22.85
C GLY A 109 -5.45 -13.97 -21.94
N LYS A 110 -5.62 -14.48 -20.71
CA LYS A 110 -6.59 -13.98 -19.73
C LYS A 110 -5.89 -13.43 -18.49
N PRO A 111 -5.17 -12.31 -18.60
CA PRO A 111 -4.45 -11.71 -17.49
C PRO A 111 -5.39 -11.31 -16.35
N ILE A 112 -4.91 -11.44 -15.12
CA ILE A 112 -5.66 -11.09 -13.92
C ILE A 112 -5.06 -9.88 -13.20
N ILE A 113 -5.90 -9.19 -12.41
CA ILE A 113 -5.48 -8.12 -11.50
C ILE A 113 -5.85 -8.53 -10.10
N GLN A 114 -4.94 -8.38 -9.15
CA GLN A 114 -5.23 -8.65 -7.73
C GLN A 114 -4.64 -7.57 -6.82
N ASN A 115 -5.43 -7.15 -5.83
CA ASN A 115 -4.95 -6.31 -4.74
C ASN A 115 -4.23 -7.17 -3.71
N ILE A 116 -3.10 -6.67 -3.21
CA ILE A 116 -2.33 -7.30 -2.13
C ILE A 116 -2.41 -6.41 -0.90
N GLY A 117 -2.88 -6.97 0.20
CA GLY A 117 -3.05 -6.30 1.49
C GLY A 117 -3.42 -7.31 2.57
N THR A 118 -3.59 -6.82 3.78
CA THR A 118 -3.97 -7.64 4.94
C THR A 118 -5.48 -7.80 5.10
N GLY A 119 -6.27 -6.90 4.51
CA GLY A 119 -7.70 -6.78 4.75
C GLY A 119 -8.05 -6.20 6.13
N LYS A 120 -7.07 -5.70 6.87
CA LYS A 120 -7.20 -5.16 8.24
C LYS A 120 -6.79 -3.69 8.28
N PRO A 121 -7.64 -2.77 7.80
CA PRO A 121 -7.31 -1.35 7.78
C PRO A 121 -7.15 -0.78 9.19
N LYS A 122 -6.20 0.15 9.33
CA LYS A 122 -5.95 0.91 10.56
C LYS A 122 -5.74 2.37 10.22
N SER A 123 -5.97 3.25 11.19
CA SER A 123 -5.50 4.63 11.10
C SER A 123 -3.98 4.70 11.20
N LEU A 124 -3.38 5.77 10.64
CA LEU A 124 -1.95 5.98 10.74
C LEU A 124 -1.51 6.18 12.21
N ILE A 125 -2.37 6.78 13.05
CA ILE A 125 -2.06 6.95 14.48
C ILE A 125 -2.04 5.59 15.20
N GLU A 126 -3.04 4.72 15.00
CA GLU A 126 -3.04 3.36 15.56
C GLU A 126 -1.81 2.55 15.10
N PHE A 127 -1.42 2.69 13.84
CA PHE A 127 -0.22 2.05 13.32
C PHE A 127 1.05 2.60 13.97
N ALA A 128 1.14 3.93 14.14
CA ALA A 128 2.26 4.58 14.82
C ALA A 128 2.38 4.14 16.29
N GLU A 129 1.28 4.13 17.03
CA GLU A 129 1.24 3.70 18.43
C GLU A 129 1.69 2.23 18.59
N ASN A 130 1.23 1.34 17.69
CA ASN A 130 1.68 -0.04 17.68
C ASN A 130 3.19 -0.15 17.47
N LEU A 131 3.75 0.58 16.50
CA LEU A 131 5.19 0.58 16.25
C LEU A 131 5.98 1.19 17.43
N TRP A 132 5.46 2.28 18.02
CA TRP A 132 6.06 2.94 19.17
C TRP A 132 6.20 1.99 20.35
N ASN A 133 5.17 1.20 20.60
CA ASN A 133 5.17 0.17 21.64
C ASN A 133 6.13 -1.00 21.30
N ILE A 134 6.11 -1.49 20.04
CA ILE A 134 6.99 -2.58 19.60
C ILE A 134 8.47 -2.20 19.74
N PHE A 135 8.82 -0.95 19.44
CA PHE A 135 10.21 -0.46 19.56
C PHE A 135 10.56 0.03 20.97
N GLU A 136 9.65 -0.08 21.94
CA GLU A 136 9.84 0.38 23.33
C GLU A 136 10.35 1.82 23.40
N ALA A 137 9.78 2.68 22.55
CA ALA A 137 10.24 4.04 22.35
C ALA A 137 10.10 4.89 23.62
N LYS A 138 11.13 5.67 23.94
CA LYS A 138 11.16 6.56 25.15
C LYS A 138 10.68 7.98 24.84
N GLY A 139 10.75 8.41 23.57
CA GLY A 139 10.22 9.70 23.14
C GLY A 139 8.69 9.71 23.09
N GLN A 140 8.12 10.78 22.53
CA GLN A 140 6.67 10.96 22.40
C GLN A 140 6.25 10.99 20.93
N LEU A 141 5.11 10.39 20.62
CA LEU A 141 4.40 10.68 19.39
C LEU A 141 3.74 12.06 19.52
N LEU A 142 3.92 12.91 18.52
CA LEU A 142 3.38 14.26 18.52
C LEU A 142 2.37 14.44 17.36
N PRO A 143 1.14 13.90 17.50
CA PRO A 143 0.10 14.03 16.47
C PRO A 143 -0.31 15.49 16.28
N GLY A 144 -0.58 15.88 15.02
CA GLY A 144 -1.02 17.23 14.64
C GLY A 144 0.11 18.27 14.53
N LYS A 145 1.37 17.90 14.78
CA LYS A 145 2.52 18.81 14.59
C LYS A 145 2.87 18.99 13.11
N ILE A 146 2.41 18.11 12.24
CA ILE A 146 2.55 18.21 10.78
C ILE A 146 1.16 18.33 10.17
N SER A 147 0.97 19.28 9.26
CA SER A 147 -0.28 19.44 8.53
C SER A 147 -0.45 18.34 7.47
N TYR A 148 -1.69 17.97 7.17
CA TYR A 148 -1.98 17.12 6.02
C TYR A 148 -1.56 17.79 4.71
N ARG A 149 -1.23 16.98 3.71
CA ARG A 149 -1.04 17.47 2.34
C ARG A 149 -2.37 17.98 1.80
N LYS A 150 -2.33 18.97 0.91
CA LYS A 150 -3.53 19.61 0.32
C LYS A 150 -4.54 18.60 -0.27
N ASN A 151 -4.06 17.49 -0.82
CA ASN A 151 -4.88 16.45 -1.44
C ASN A 151 -4.65 15.10 -0.74
N GLU A 152 -4.61 15.08 0.60
CA GLU A 152 -4.45 13.84 1.36
C GLU A 152 -5.67 12.94 1.16
N VAL A 153 -5.41 11.71 0.74
CA VAL A 153 -6.47 10.70 0.63
C VAL A 153 -6.68 10.10 2.01
N MET A 154 -7.84 10.39 2.63
CA MET A 154 -8.10 9.97 4.01
C MET A 154 -8.36 8.48 4.15
N ARG A 155 -8.85 7.80 3.10
CA ARG A 155 -9.03 6.35 3.11
C ARG A 155 -8.48 5.73 1.83
N TYR A 156 -7.57 4.78 1.97
CA TYR A 156 -6.99 4.04 0.85
C TYR A 156 -6.76 2.58 1.25
N VAL A 157 -7.79 1.76 1.05
CA VAL A 157 -7.87 0.37 1.53
C VAL A 157 -8.27 -0.55 0.38
N PRO A 158 -7.60 -1.67 0.15
CA PRO A 158 -7.99 -2.62 -0.89
C PRO A 158 -9.21 -3.46 -0.47
N LYS A 159 -10.03 -3.83 -1.43
CA LYS A 159 -10.89 -4.99 -1.30
C LYS A 159 -10.03 -6.23 -1.56
N ILE A 160 -9.80 -7.03 -0.54
CA ILE A 160 -9.07 -8.30 -0.65
C ILE A 160 -10.03 -9.37 -1.13
N GLN A 161 -9.62 -10.13 -2.15
CA GLN A 161 -10.35 -11.31 -2.60
C GLN A 161 -9.86 -12.49 -1.76
N LEU A 162 -10.73 -13.03 -0.94
CA LEU A 162 -10.51 -14.32 -0.29
C LEU A 162 -10.61 -15.40 -1.39
N ARG A 163 -9.54 -16.10 -1.63
CA ARG A 163 -9.52 -17.32 -2.47
C ARG A 163 -9.61 -18.54 -1.60
#